data_1c19c6da2aee0608f3d055eb0419965e
#
_entry.id   1c19c6da2aee0608f3d055eb0419965e
#
_cell.length_a   1.000
_cell.length_b   1.000
_cell.length_c   1.000
_cell.angle_alpha   90.00
_cell.angle_beta   90.00
_cell.angle_gamma   90.00
#
_symmetry.space_group_name_H-M   'P 1'
#
loop_
_entity.id
_entity.type
_entity.pdbx_description
1 polymer ?
#
loop_
_entity_poly.entity_id
_entity_poly.type
_entity_poly.pdbx_seq_one_letter_code
_entity_poly.pdbx_strand_id
1 'polypeptide(L)'
;MMPKAAFLAMWNTIQGGEPFCAYVHNLAGDGATYTVLATIVSQADGYLSVRVAPQVPEMLQAAEAVYQAARDAEWVAGEQGCGAPERARRGLDAVQSALEQAGYPDYPTFMRKALVQEVAARRQRHRASRGMVDGSSLGQLADQVSNVRTVVERWLETFGGLSDLSVKACRTARTLGQAMTESQRTSDAITDSHHAAEAALRP
;
A
#
# COMPACT_ATOMS: atom_id res chain seq x y z
N MET A 1 17.23 -10.72 7.34
CA MET A 1 17.56 -9.44 6.67
C MET A 1 16.45 -9.11 5.68
N MET A 2 16.09 -7.82 5.53
CA MET A 2 15.09 -7.39 4.56
C MET A 2 15.58 -7.62 3.12
N PRO A 3 14.72 -8.08 2.18
CA PRO A 3 15.07 -8.19 0.77
C PRO A 3 15.30 -6.81 0.12
N LYS A 4 16.14 -6.73 -0.89
CA LYS A 4 16.38 -5.50 -1.67
C LYS A 4 15.12 -5.04 -2.38
N ALA A 5 14.28 -5.97 -2.80
CA ALA A 5 12.97 -5.74 -3.38
C ALA A 5 12.07 -4.86 -2.50
N ALA A 6 12.09 -5.08 -1.17
CA ALA A 6 11.30 -4.27 -0.24
C ALA A 6 11.73 -2.79 -0.23
N PHE A 7 13.04 -2.52 -0.33
CA PHE A 7 13.55 -1.15 -0.43
C PHE A 7 13.24 -0.54 -1.79
N LEU A 8 13.33 -1.30 -2.87
CA LEU A 8 12.96 -0.83 -4.20
C LEU A 8 11.47 -0.48 -4.25
N ALA A 9 10.59 -1.34 -3.73
CA ALA A 9 9.16 -1.07 -3.63
C ALA A 9 8.88 0.19 -2.81
N MET A 10 9.55 0.34 -1.66
CA MET A 10 9.42 1.50 -0.80
C MET A 10 9.77 2.80 -1.55
N TRP A 11 10.95 2.85 -2.18
CA TRP A 11 11.38 4.05 -2.88
C TRP A 11 10.48 4.40 -4.06
N ASN A 12 10.06 3.42 -4.85
CA ASN A 12 9.14 3.66 -5.95
C ASN A 12 7.80 4.24 -5.47
N THR A 13 7.27 3.74 -4.34
CA THR A 13 6.00 4.19 -3.77
C THR A 13 6.10 5.61 -3.21
N ILE A 14 7.09 5.87 -2.36
CA ILE A 14 7.21 7.18 -1.69
C ILE A 14 7.65 8.29 -2.65
N GLN A 15 8.43 7.99 -3.68
CA GLN A 15 8.77 8.95 -4.75
C GLN A 15 7.56 9.28 -5.63
N GLY A 16 6.60 8.36 -5.74
CA GLY A 16 5.30 8.59 -6.35
C GLY A 16 4.34 9.43 -5.49
N GLY A 17 4.76 9.83 -4.28
CA GLY A 17 3.94 10.60 -3.33
C GLY A 17 2.97 9.74 -2.51
N GLU A 18 2.98 8.43 -2.69
CA GLU A 18 2.09 7.51 -2.00
C GLU A 18 2.71 7.01 -0.67
N PRO A 19 1.89 6.77 0.36
CA PRO A 19 2.35 6.19 1.61
C PRO A 19 2.79 4.74 1.42
N PHE A 20 3.90 4.37 2.04
CA PHE A 20 4.39 2.99 2.06
C PHE A 20 4.23 2.37 3.44
N CYS A 21 3.79 1.11 3.50
CA CYS A 21 3.69 0.34 4.73
C CYS A 21 4.39 -1.02 4.57
N ALA A 22 5.12 -1.46 5.60
CA ALA A 22 5.82 -2.74 5.58
C ALA A 22 6.09 -3.27 7.00
N TYR A 23 6.17 -4.58 7.15
CA TYR A 23 6.84 -5.19 8.29
C TYR A 23 8.35 -5.12 8.06
N VAL A 24 9.07 -4.56 9.01
CA VAL A 24 10.51 -4.32 8.89
C VAL A 24 11.26 -5.00 10.02
N HIS A 25 12.23 -5.84 9.66
CA HIS A 25 13.16 -6.44 10.61
C HIS A 25 14.32 -5.49 10.87
N ASN A 26 14.52 -5.13 12.12
CA ASN A 26 15.60 -4.27 12.57
C ASN A 26 16.57 -5.04 13.47
N LEU A 27 17.78 -4.53 13.55
CA LEU A 27 18.81 -4.98 14.48
C LEU A 27 18.99 -3.90 15.55
N ALA A 28 18.87 -4.28 16.80
CA ALA A 28 19.17 -3.41 17.93
C ALA A 28 20.67 -3.32 18.19
N GLY A 29 21.08 -2.33 18.99
CA GLY A 29 22.50 -2.11 19.31
C GLY A 29 23.17 -3.23 20.09
N ASP A 30 22.40 -4.06 20.77
CA ASP A 30 22.84 -5.28 21.50
C ASP A 30 22.87 -6.54 20.61
N GLY A 31 22.55 -6.40 19.31
CA GLY A 31 22.48 -7.50 18.35
C GLY A 31 21.14 -8.26 18.35
N ALA A 32 20.17 -7.88 19.17
CA ALA A 32 18.85 -8.47 19.14
C ALA A 32 18.08 -8.02 17.88
N THR A 33 17.33 -8.94 17.27
CA THR A 33 16.44 -8.60 16.16
C THR A 33 15.03 -8.31 16.68
N TYR A 34 14.40 -7.30 16.09
CA TYR A 34 13.00 -6.99 16.38
C TYR A 34 12.27 -6.59 15.10
N THR A 35 10.96 -6.81 15.07
CA THR A 35 10.12 -6.47 13.93
C THR A 35 9.17 -5.34 14.30
N VAL A 36 9.00 -4.42 13.36
CA VAL A 36 8.03 -3.33 13.45
C VAL A 36 7.13 -3.32 12.22
N LEU A 37 5.90 -2.87 12.38
CA LEU A 37 5.10 -2.36 11.28
C LEU A 37 5.47 -0.89 11.10
N ALA A 38 6.07 -0.56 9.97
CA ALA A 38 6.47 0.80 9.61
C ALA A 38 5.52 1.37 8.56
N THR A 39 5.06 2.60 8.78
CA THR A 39 4.37 3.40 7.77
C THR A 39 5.22 4.62 7.47
N ILE A 40 5.50 4.88 6.20
CA ILE A 40 6.36 5.95 5.73
C ILE A 40 5.55 6.83 4.80
N VAL A 41 5.59 8.14 5.02
CA VAL A 41 4.94 9.14 4.18
C VAL A 41 5.92 10.23 3.79
N SER A 42 5.81 10.73 2.56
CA SER A 42 6.57 11.90 2.10
C SER A 42 6.03 13.16 2.74
N GLN A 43 6.92 14.09 3.09
CA GLN A 43 6.62 15.45 3.55
C GLN A 43 7.47 16.45 2.77
N ALA A 44 7.16 17.75 2.90
CA ALA A 44 7.87 18.81 2.18
C ALA A 44 9.39 18.75 2.36
N ASP A 45 9.86 18.45 3.57
CA ASP A 45 11.27 18.49 3.94
C ASP A 45 11.87 17.11 4.25
N GLY A 46 11.22 16.02 3.80
CA GLY A 46 11.73 14.68 4.05
C GLY A 46 10.66 13.59 4.18
N TYR A 47 10.87 12.67 5.09
CA TYR A 47 9.97 11.52 5.29
C TYR A 47 9.63 11.35 6.76
N LEU A 48 8.34 11.13 7.04
CA LEU A 48 7.87 10.72 8.36
C LEU A 48 7.74 9.20 8.38
N SER A 49 8.39 8.55 9.36
CA SER A 49 8.24 7.12 9.58
C SER A 49 7.63 6.85 10.96
N VAL A 50 6.43 6.28 10.96
CA VAL A 50 5.77 5.78 12.18
C VAL A 50 6.02 4.29 12.30
N ARG A 51 6.48 3.84 13.46
CA ARG A 51 6.83 2.44 13.72
C ARG A 51 6.08 1.93 14.95
N VAL A 52 5.47 0.76 14.82
CA VAL A 52 4.72 0.13 15.92
C VAL A 52 5.04 -1.37 15.98
N ALA A 53 4.94 -1.97 17.17
CA ALA A 53 5.08 -3.42 17.29
C ALA A 53 3.90 -4.13 16.61
N PRO A 54 4.12 -5.18 15.81
CA PRO A 54 3.05 -5.98 15.22
C PRO A 54 2.13 -6.59 16.28
N GLN A 55 0.85 -6.69 15.96
CA GLN A 55 -0.17 -7.25 16.84
C GLN A 55 -0.88 -8.47 16.24
N VAL A 56 -0.71 -8.70 14.92
CA VAL A 56 -1.39 -9.75 14.15
C VAL A 56 -0.35 -10.72 13.61
N PRO A 57 -0.07 -11.83 14.34
CA PRO A 57 0.97 -12.79 13.97
C PRO A 57 0.78 -13.39 12.56
N GLU A 58 -0.47 -13.63 12.16
CA GLU A 58 -0.81 -14.23 10.88
C GLU A 58 -0.41 -13.33 9.70
N MET A 59 -0.62 -12.01 9.85
CA MET A 59 -0.22 -11.05 8.81
C MET A 59 1.30 -10.87 8.76
N LEU A 60 1.96 -10.89 9.91
CA LEU A 60 3.41 -10.88 9.98
C LEU A 60 4.00 -12.12 9.31
N GLN A 61 3.48 -13.31 9.62
CA GLN A 61 3.94 -14.57 9.03
C GLN A 61 3.74 -14.59 7.50
N ALA A 62 2.61 -14.07 7.02
CA ALA A 62 2.35 -13.94 5.58
C ALA A 62 3.38 -13.00 4.92
N ALA A 63 3.68 -11.85 5.54
CA ALA A 63 4.72 -10.94 5.04
C ALA A 63 6.10 -11.59 5.02
N GLU A 64 6.45 -12.37 6.06
CA GLU A 64 7.72 -13.09 6.13
C GLU A 64 7.87 -14.13 5.01
N ALA A 65 6.80 -14.86 4.67
CA ALA A 65 6.78 -15.79 3.55
C ALA A 65 7.03 -15.07 2.21
N VAL A 66 6.39 -13.94 1.99
CA VAL A 66 6.60 -13.10 0.80
C VAL A 66 8.05 -12.59 0.74
N TYR A 67 8.60 -12.12 1.87
CA TYR A 67 9.99 -11.66 1.92
C TYR A 67 11.00 -12.81 1.75
N GLN A 68 10.67 -14.02 2.18
CA GLN A 68 11.51 -15.19 1.93
C GLN A 68 11.58 -15.49 0.44
N ALA A 69 10.45 -15.53 -0.27
CA ALA A 69 10.41 -15.72 -1.70
C ALA A 69 11.25 -14.66 -2.46
N ALA A 70 11.18 -13.41 -2.03
CA ALA A 70 12.02 -12.35 -2.59
C ALA A 70 13.51 -12.58 -2.36
N ARG A 71 13.91 -12.97 -1.14
CA ARG A 71 15.33 -13.28 -0.83
C ARG A 71 15.86 -14.42 -1.65
N ASP A 72 15.08 -15.49 -1.82
CA ASP A 72 15.46 -16.66 -2.59
C ASP A 72 15.67 -16.29 -4.06
N ALA A 73 14.78 -15.51 -4.65
CA ALA A 73 14.92 -14.99 -6.00
C ALA A 73 16.15 -14.06 -6.16
N GLU A 74 16.38 -13.17 -5.18
CA GLU A 74 17.56 -12.31 -5.15
C GLU A 74 18.87 -13.10 -5.01
N TRP A 75 18.85 -14.18 -4.25
CA TRP A 75 19.99 -15.08 -4.10
C TRP A 75 20.30 -15.78 -5.42
N VAL A 76 19.32 -16.44 -6.04
CA VAL A 76 19.47 -17.12 -7.33
C VAL A 76 19.99 -16.16 -8.41
N ALA A 77 19.44 -14.94 -8.48
CA ALA A 77 19.93 -13.92 -9.39
C ALA A 77 21.40 -13.54 -9.10
N GLY A 78 21.79 -13.52 -7.82
CA GLY A 78 23.19 -13.29 -7.41
C GLY A 78 24.14 -14.36 -7.92
N GLU A 79 23.77 -15.63 -7.77
CA GLU A 79 24.53 -16.78 -8.29
C GLU A 79 24.68 -16.73 -9.84
N GLN A 80 23.71 -16.15 -10.53
CA GLN A 80 23.74 -15.91 -11.97
C GLN A 80 24.58 -14.68 -12.37
N GLY A 81 25.24 -14.02 -11.43
CA GLY A 81 26.07 -12.84 -11.67
C GLY A 81 25.29 -11.53 -11.88
N CYS A 82 24.00 -11.50 -11.56
CA CYS A 82 23.21 -10.28 -11.71
C CYS A 82 23.64 -9.20 -10.72
N GLY A 83 23.68 -7.94 -11.19
CA GLY A 83 23.94 -6.78 -10.35
C GLY A 83 22.81 -6.48 -9.37
N ALA A 84 23.08 -5.61 -8.39
CA ALA A 84 22.12 -5.27 -7.32
C ALA A 84 20.74 -4.76 -7.81
N PRO A 85 20.64 -3.92 -8.86
CA PRO A 85 19.33 -3.48 -9.38
C PRO A 85 18.51 -4.61 -9.98
N GLU A 86 19.15 -5.51 -10.73
CA GLU A 86 18.47 -6.65 -11.34
C GLU A 86 18.00 -7.65 -10.28
N ARG A 87 18.81 -7.92 -9.27
CA ARG A 87 18.43 -8.75 -8.13
C ARG A 87 17.18 -8.21 -7.43
N ALA A 88 17.13 -6.88 -7.19
CA ALA A 88 15.98 -6.24 -6.58
C ALA A 88 14.71 -6.36 -7.44
N ARG A 89 14.82 -6.27 -8.78
CA ARG A 89 13.68 -6.47 -9.70
C ARG A 89 13.17 -7.90 -9.63
N ARG A 90 14.05 -8.90 -9.71
CA ARG A 90 13.66 -10.31 -9.58
C ARG A 90 13.03 -10.63 -8.24
N GLY A 91 13.51 -9.98 -7.17
CA GLY A 91 12.88 -10.04 -5.87
C GLY A 91 11.46 -9.45 -5.88
N LEU A 92 11.22 -8.33 -6.60
CA LEU A 92 9.87 -7.74 -6.76
C LEU A 92 8.92 -8.67 -7.52
N ASP A 93 9.38 -9.30 -8.59
CA ASP A 93 8.57 -10.28 -9.34
C ASP A 93 8.19 -11.47 -8.46
N ALA A 94 9.11 -11.93 -7.61
CA ALA A 94 8.84 -13.00 -6.65
C ALA A 94 7.84 -12.55 -5.56
N VAL A 95 7.93 -11.30 -5.08
CA VAL A 95 6.93 -10.70 -4.16
C VAL A 95 5.54 -10.75 -4.78
N GLN A 96 5.40 -10.30 -6.04
CA GLN A 96 4.14 -10.29 -6.74
C GLN A 96 3.56 -11.71 -6.88
N SER A 97 4.37 -12.66 -7.32
CA SER A 97 3.95 -14.06 -7.48
C SER A 97 3.55 -14.70 -6.15
N ALA A 98 4.26 -14.44 -5.06
CA ALA A 98 3.94 -14.97 -3.74
C ALA A 98 2.64 -14.37 -3.20
N LEU A 99 2.37 -13.09 -3.46
CA LEU A 99 1.12 -12.43 -3.07
C LEU A 99 -0.08 -12.98 -3.84
N GLU A 100 0.05 -13.19 -5.15
CA GLU A 100 -1.00 -13.79 -5.97
C GLU A 100 -1.36 -15.21 -5.49
N GLN A 101 -0.36 -16.02 -5.14
CA GLN A 101 -0.57 -17.35 -4.55
C GLN A 101 -1.27 -17.28 -3.18
N ALA A 102 -1.02 -16.22 -2.42
CA ALA A 102 -1.70 -15.95 -1.14
C ALA A 102 -3.07 -15.27 -1.31
N GLY A 103 -3.54 -15.05 -2.54
CA GLY A 103 -4.85 -14.46 -2.84
C GLY A 103 -4.89 -12.93 -2.76
N TYR A 104 -3.73 -12.27 -2.88
CA TYR A 104 -3.64 -10.81 -2.92
C TYR A 104 -3.21 -10.34 -4.31
N PRO A 105 -3.91 -9.35 -4.91
CA PRO A 105 -3.58 -8.87 -6.25
C PRO A 105 -2.25 -8.09 -6.31
N ASP A 106 -1.85 -7.45 -5.20
CA ASP A 106 -0.66 -6.63 -5.11
C ASP A 106 -0.23 -6.36 -3.66
N TYR A 107 0.99 -5.85 -3.49
CA TYR A 107 1.55 -5.51 -2.19
C TYR A 107 0.79 -4.39 -1.46
N PRO A 108 0.37 -3.28 -2.09
CA PRO A 108 -0.46 -2.27 -1.43
C PRO A 108 -1.77 -2.83 -0.87
N THR A 109 -2.45 -3.71 -1.58
CA THR A 109 -3.69 -4.34 -1.12
C THR A 109 -3.44 -5.25 0.09
N PHE A 110 -2.38 -6.05 0.06
CA PHE A 110 -1.97 -6.87 1.20
C PHE A 110 -1.69 -6.00 2.44
N MET A 111 -0.86 -4.97 2.30
CA MET A 111 -0.49 -4.09 3.41
C MET A 111 -1.64 -3.26 3.95
N ARG A 112 -2.58 -2.86 3.10
CA ARG A 112 -3.82 -2.18 3.52
C ARG A 112 -4.66 -3.08 4.42
N LYS A 113 -4.82 -4.36 4.06
CA LYS A 113 -5.52 -5.35 4.90
C LYS A 113 -4.78 -5.58 6.21
N ALA A 114 -3.45 -5.73 6.16
CA ALA A 114 -2.61 -5.88 7.34
C ALA A 114 -2.76 -4.68 8.29
N LEU A 115 -2.68 -3.45 7.78
CA LEU A 115 -2.79 -2.24 8.57
C LEU A 115 -4.15 -2.14 9.29
N VAL A 116 -5.24 -2.44 8.60
CA VAL A 116 -6.60 -2.44 9.19
C VAL A 116 -6.69 -3.44 10.35
N GLN A 117 -6.16 -4.66 10.17
CA GLN A 117 -6.17 -5.69 11.20
C GLN A 117 -5.26 -5.32 12.38
N GLU A 118 -4.08 -4.78 12.11
CA GLU A 118 -3.13 -4.31 13.14
C GLU A 118 -3.72 -3.20 14.00
N VAL A 119 -4.42 -2.23 13.38
CA VAL A 119 -5.12 -1.16 14.10
C VAL A 119 -6.25 -1.73 14.95
N ALA A 120 -7.05 -2.66 14.42
CA ALA A 120 -8.14 -3.31 15.16
C ALA A 120 -7.62 -4.10 16.38
N ALA A 121 -6.58 -4.92 16.20
CA ALA A 121 -5.96 -5.70 17.27
C ALA A 121 -5.38 -4.80 18.37
N ARG A 122 -4.74 -3.69 17.99
CA ARG A 122 -4.23 -2.69 18.93
C ARG A 122 -5.34 -2.03 19.74
N ARG A 123 -6.46 -1.68 19.09
CA ARG A 123 -7.65 -1.13 19.76
C ARG A 123 -8.19 -2.11 20.82
N GLN A 124 -8.30 -3.38 20.47
CA GLN A 124 -8.77 -4.42 21.41
C GLN A 124 -7.85 -4.55 22.63
N ARG A 125 -6.53 -4.60 22.40
CA ARG A 125 -5.54 -4.68 23.49
C ARG A 125 -5.62 -3.48 24.42
N HIS A 126 -5.76 -2.28 23.89
CA HIS A 126 -5.91 -1.07 24.72
C HIS A 126 -7.22 -1.03 25.51
N ARG A 127 -8.32 -1.56 24.94
CA ARG A 127 -9.60 -1.68 25.70
C ARG A 127 -9.47 -2.66 26.85
N ALA A 128 -8.81 -3.80 26.63
CA ALA A 128 -8.57 -4.79 27.67
C ALA A 128 -7.69 -4.23 28.83
N SER A 129 -6.66 -3.44 28.48
CA SER A 129 -5.80 -2.80 29.49
C SER A 129 -6.52 -1.71 30.31
N ARG A 130 -7.56 -1.08 29.77
CA ARG A 130 -8.33 -0.03 30.44
C ARG A 130 -9.27 -0.54 31.53
N GLY A 131 -9.75 -1.76 31.44
CA GLY A 131 -10.56 -2.37 32.50
C GLY A 131 -9.83 -2.51 33.83
N MET A 132 -8.54 -2.17 33.89
CA MET A 132 -7.69 -2.26 35.10
C MET A 132 -7.27 -0.90 35.66
N VAL A 133 -7.70 0.23 35.08
CA VAL A 133 -7.31 1.58 35.57
C VAL A 133 -8.48 2.19 36.34
N ASP A 134 -8.30 2.27 37.65
CA ASP A 134 -9.25 2.83 38.61
C ASP A 134 -9.37 4.37 38.49
N GLY A 135 -10.48 4.96 39.02
CA GLY A 135 -10.95 6.35 38.89
C GLY A 135 -10.00 7.47 39.39
N SER A 136 -8.69 7.33 39.16
CA SER A 136 -7.67 8.33 39.46
C SER A 136 -7.61 9.42 38.37
N SER A 137 -6.97 10.56 38.68
CA SER A 137 -6.72 11.65 37.73
C SER A 137 -6.04 11.17 36.43
N LEU A 138 -5.21 10.11 36.52
CA LEU A 138 -4.62 9.41 35.40
C LEU A 138 -5.65 8.67 34.53
N GLY A 139 -6.70 8.12 35.16
CA GLY A 139 -7.84 7.52 34.43
C GLY A 139 -8.59 8.54 33.59
N GLN A 140 -8.87 9.73 34.14
CA GLN A 140 -9.55 10.81 33.41
C GLN A 140 -8.71 11.33 32.24
N LEU A 141 -7.39 11.47 32.42
CA LEU A 141 -6.47 11.84 31.33
C LEU A 141 -6.43 10.76 30.23
N ALA A 142 -6.39 9.50 30.65
CA ALA A 142 -6.45 8.37 29.71
C ALA A 142 -7.77 8.33 28.92
N ASP A 143 -8.90 8.72 29.53
CA ASP A 143 -10.19 8.83 28.86
C ASP A 143 -10.24 10.00 27.88
N GLN A 144 -9.68 11.17 28.22
CA GLN A 144 -9.56 12.29 27.30
C GLN A 144 -8.69 11.97 26.08
N VAL A 145 -7.51 11.39 26.31
CA VAL A 145 -6.62 10.93 25.22
C VAL A 145 -7.33 9.90 24.34
N SER A 146 -8.16 9.01 24.91
CA SER A 146 -8.97 8.08 24.14
C SER A 146 -10.05 8.73 23.31
N ASN A 147 -10.70 9.76 23.82
CA ASN A 147 -11.73 10.47 23.08
C ASN A 147 -11.10 11.17 21.87
N VAL A 148 -9.98 11.88 22.06
CA VAL A 148 -9.21 12.47 20.94
C VAL A 148 -8.81 11.41 19.93
N ARG A 149 -8.30 10.27 20.38
CA ARG A 149 -7.94 9.17 19.52
C ARG A 149 -9.14 8.63 18.73
N THR A 150 -10.30 8.45 19.35
CA THR A 150 -11.53 8.00 18.67
C THR A 150 -11.98 8.99 17.59
N VAL A 151 -11.82 10.29 17.84
CA VAL A 151 -12.11 11.33 16.85
C VAL A 151 -11.14 11.23 15.67
N VAL A 152 -9.83 11.08 15.94
CA VAL A 152 -8.80 10.93 14.90
C VAL A 152 -9.02 9.62 14.09
N GLU A 153 -9.38 8.53 14.75
CA GLU A 153 -9.70 7.26 14.08
C GLU A 153 -10.92 7.37 13.16
N ARG A 154 -11.98 8.06 13.60
CA ARG A 154 -13.15 8.35 12.76
C ARG A 154 -12.77 9.23 11.54
N TRP A 155 -11.87 10.19 11.75
CA TRP A 155 -11.32 11.00 10.67
C TRP A 155 -10.56 10.14 9.67
N LEU A 156 -9.69 9.24 10.12
CA LEU A 156 -8.95 8.33 9.25
C LEU A 156 -9.87 7.38 8.47
N GLU A 157 -10.95 6.90 9.08
CA GLU A 157 -11.97 6.10 8.39
C GLU A 157 -12.68 6.93 7.29
N THR A 158 -13.00 8.19 7.60
CA THR A 158 -13.63 9.12 6.64
C THR A 158 -12.67 9.44 5.48
N PHE A 159 -11.39 9.68 5.77
CA PHE A 159 -10.37 9.90 4.74
C PHE A 159 -10.08 8.64 3.92
N GLY A 160 -10.11 7.46 4.53
CA GLY A 160 -10.03 6.18 3.82
C GLY A 160 -11.16 6.02 2.81
N GLY A 161 -12.40 6.34 3.23
CA GLY A 161 -13.57 6.34 2.34
C GLY A 161 -13.47 7.38 1.21
N LEU A 162 -12.93 8.57 1.49
CA LEU A 162 -12.69 9.60 0.48
C LEU A 162 -11.61 9.17 -0.53
N SER A 163 -10.55 8.50 -0.06
CA SER A 163 -9.51 7.94 -0.93
C SER A 163 -10.09 6.90 -1.88
N ASP A 164 -10.91 5.98 -1.39
CA ASP A 164 -11.58 4.97 -2.22
C ASP A 164 -12.55 5.60 -3.23
N LEU A 165 -13.26 6.65 -2.82
CA LEU A 165 -14.14 7.42 -3.71
C LEU A 165 -13.33 8.13 -4.80
N SER A 166 -12.18 8.72 -4.45
CA SER A 166 -11.27 9.37 -5.40
C SER A 166 -10.73 8.37 -6.43
N VAL A 167 -10.30 7.18 -5.99
CA VAL A 167 -9.83 6.12 -6.89
C VAL A 167 -10.95 5.67 -7.83
N LYS A 168 -12.18 5.49 -7.34
CA LYS A 168 -13.34 5.17 -8.17
C LYS A 168 -13.63 6.29 -9.17
N ALA A 169 -13.63 7.54 -8.73
CA ALA A 169 -13.84 8.70 -9.59
C ALA A 169 -12.79 8.79 -10.72
N CYS A 170 -11.51 8.61 -10.39
CA CYS A 170 -10.43 8.56 -11.38
C CYS A 170 -10.61 7.41 -12.39
N ARG A 171 -11.05 6.24 -11.94
CA ARG A 171 -11.34 5.11 -12.83
C ARG A 171 -12.50 5.43 -13.76
N THR A 172 -13.59 5.98 -13.24
CA THR A 172 -14.76 6.40 -14.03
C THR A 172 -14.39 7.48 -15.04
N ALA A 173 -13.61 8.49 -14.64
CA ALA A 173 -13.13 9.54 -15.53
C ALA A 173 -12.27 8.99 -16.67
N ARG A 174 -11.42 8.01 -16.38
CA ARG A 174 -10.60 7.34 -17.43
C ARG A 174 -11.47 6.58 -18.42
N THR A 175 -12.46 5.81 -17.94
CA THR A 175 -13.40 5.07 -18.79
C THR A 175 -14.23 6.03 -19.66
N LEU A 176 -14.67 7.14 -19.08
CA LEU A 176 -15.41 8.18 -19.84
C LEU A 176 -14.52 8.82 -20.90
N GLY A 177 -13.27 9.13 -20.58
CA GLY A 177 -12.30 9.66 -21.54
C GLY A 177 -12.05 8.70 -22.71
N GLN A 178 -11.96 7.40 -22.44
CA GLN A 178 -11.82 6.38 -23.50
C GLN A 178 -13.06 6.34 -24.40
N ALA A 179 -14.27 6.33 -23.79
CA ALA A 179 -15.52 6.32 -24.56
C ALA A 179 -15.70 7.60 -25.40
N MET A 180 -15.30 8.76 -24.89
CA MET A 180 -15.30 10.01 -25.66
C MET A 180 -14.35 9.94 -26.86
N THR A 181 -13.14 9.40 -26.67
CA THR A 181 -12.17 9.24 -27.77
C THR A 181 -12.69 8.30 -28.86
N GLU A 182 -13.36 7.22 -28.47
CA GLU A 182 -13.97 6.26 -29.39
C GLU A 182 -15.17 6.87 -30.13
N SER A 183 -16.01 7.64 -29.43
CA SER A 183 -17.12 8.40 -30.01
C SER A 183 -16.61 9.43 -31.03
N GLN A 184 -15.52 10.13 -30.71
CA GLN A 184 -14.93 11.10 -31.66
C GLN A 184 -14.42 10.42 -32.93
N ARG A 185 -13.70 9.27 -32.78
CA ARG A 185 -13.25 8.49 -33.95
C ARG A 185 -14.40 8.03 -34.84
N THR A 186 -15.50 7.61 -34.22
CA THR A 186 -16.71 7.18 -34.95
C THR A 186 -17.34 8.38 -35.70
N SER A 187 -17.40 9.53 -35.03
CA SER A 187 -17.89 10.77 -35.66
C SER A 187 -17.03 11.20 -36.85
N ASP A 188 -15.70 11.16 -36.70
CA ASP A 188 -14.77 11.49 -37.78
C ASP A 188 -14.93 10.53 -38.98
N ALA A 189 -15.05 9.22 -38.72
CA ALA A 189 -15.28 8.22 -39.76
C ALA A 189 -16.61 8.41 -40.53
N ILE A 190 -17.67 8.82 -39.81
CA ILE A 190 -18.97 9.16 -40.43
C ILE A 190 -18.83 10.38 -41.32
N THR A 191 -18.11 11.41 -40.88
CA THR A 191 -17.85 12.63 -41.63
C THR A 191 -17.05 12.34 -42.90
N ASP A 192 -16.00 11.52 -42.78
CA ASP A 192 -15.19 11.11 -43.94
C ASP A 192 -16.02 10.30 -44.96
N SER A 193 -16.87 9.39 -44.48
CA SER A 193 -17.78 8.62 -45.30
C SER A 193 -18.80 9.50 -46.04
N HIS A 194 -19.31 10.53 -45.36
CA HIS A 194 -20.23 11.51 -45.94
C HIS A 194 -19.53 12.32 -47.09
N HIS A 195 -18.32 12.81 -46.83
CA HIS A 195 -17.54 13.52 -47.86
C HIS A 195 -17.20 12.64 -49.07
N ALA A 196 -16.88 11.36 -48.83
CA ALA A 196 -16.63 10.42 -49.90
C ALA A 196 -17.90 10.18 -50.78
N ALA A 197 -19.07 10.05 -50.11
CA ALA A 197 -20.34 9.90 -50.80
C ALA A 197 -20.74 11.15 -51.62
N GLU A 198 -20.52 12.36 -51.08
CA GLU A 198 -20.73 13.61 -51.77
C GLU A 198 -19.81 13.76 -53.00
N ALA A 199 -18.55 13.34 -52.89
CA ALA A 199 -17.59 13.37 -53.98
C ALA A 199 -17.98 12.43 -55.12
N ALA A 200 -18.56 11.26 -54.78
CA ALA A 200 -19.02 10.27 -55.77
C ALA A 200 -20.33 10.68 -56.48
N LEU A 201 -21.08 11.64 -55.95
CA LEU A 201 -22.31 12.16 -56.55
C LEU A 201 -22.11 13.40 -57.40
N ARG A 202 -20.90 13.91 -57.49
CA ARG A 202 -20.58 15.04 -58.39
C ARG A 202 -20.34 14.51 -59.81
N PRO A 203 -21.11 15.01 -60.83
CA PRO A 203 -20.98 14.57 -62.20
C PRO A 203 -19.65 14.98 -62.83
#